data_8d73c967635baac7ef4b8af1e50146a5
#
_entry.id   8d73c967635baac7ef4b8af1e50146a5
#
_cell.length_a   1.000
_cell.length_b   1.000
_cell.length_c   1.000
_cell.angle_alpha   90.00
_cell.angle_beta   90.00
_cell.angle_gamma   90.00
#
_symmetry.space_group_name_H-M   'P 1'
#
loop_
_entity.id
_entity.type
_entity.pdbx_description
1 polymer ?
#
loop_
_entity_poly.entity_id
_entity_poly.type
_entity_poly.pdbx_seq_one_letter_code
_entity_poly.pdbx_strand_id
1 'polypeptide(L)'
;LNKSELRKLQEFLRVSFGAPAIKVGLDPKNEDAAVATYGERVLGPIIVDDEDGDRSFSFAMKIPVERPVLQEYLRRMFENDDLTVIARARKTDSVELNRGDDFLAVISADDPKGKTYTLQMAILDIDLEEL
;
A
#
# COMPACT_ATOMS: atom_id res chain seq x y z
N LEU A 1 -17.32 1.86 5.94
CA LEU A 1 -16.53 0.66 6.23
C LEU A 1 -17.07 -0.06 7.45
N ASN A 2 -17.32 -1.35 7.32
CA ASN A 2 -17.77 -2.16 8.45
C ASN A 2 -16.62 -2.99 9.02
N LYS A 3 -16.85 -3.64 10.17
CA LYS A 3 -15.82 -4.42 10.85
C LYS A 3 -15.27 -5.57 10.01
N SER A 4 -16.13 -6.19 9.21
CA SER A 4 -15.72 -7.29 8.33
C SER A 4 -14.77 -6.80 7.26
N GLU A 5 -15.05 -5.65 6.66
CA GLU A 5 -14.17 -5.04 5.66
C GLU A 5 -12.82 -4.64 6.25
N LEU A 6 -12.83 -4.04 7.44
CA LEU A 6 -11.58 -3.66 8.11
C LEU A 6 -10.69 -4.88 8.37
N ARG A 7 -11.29 -5.97 8.83
CA ARG A 7 -10.55 -7.20 9.09
C ARG A 7 -9.98 -7.80 7.81
N LYS A 8 -10.77 -7.81 6.72
CA LYS A 8 -10.32 -8.33 5.44
C LYS A 8 -9.21 -7.47 4.84
N LEU A 9 -9.32 -6.14 4.92
CA LEU A 9 -8.28 -5.23 4.47
C LEU A 9 -6.98 -5.46 5.25
N GLN A 10 -7.09 -5.65 6.56
CA GLN A 10 -5.93 -5.93 7.40
C GLN A 10 -5.24 -7.23 6.96
N GLU A 11 -6.02 -8.28 6.77
CA GLU A 11 -5.48 -9.57 6.33
C GLU A 11 -4.85 -9.47 4.94
N PHE A 12 -5.50 -8.76 4.03
CA PHE A 12 -4.98 -8.57 2.68
C PHE A 12 -3.62 -7.86 2.70
N LEU A 13 -3.48 -6.79 3.48
CA LEU A 13 -2.21 -6.07 3.57
C LEU A 13 -1.13 -6.92 4.23
N ARG A 14 -1.48 -7.66 5.28
CA ARG A 14 -0.54 -8.56 5.94
C ARG A 14 0.04 -9.61 4.99
N VAL A 15 -0.84 -10.22 4.19
CA VAL A 15 -0.42 -11.22 3.21
C VAL A 15 0.37 -10.57 2.08
N SER A 16 -0.12 -9.47 1.53
CA SER A 16 0.52 -8.80 0.40
C SER A 16 1.95 -8.35 0.71
N PHE A 17 2.16 -7.74 1.87
CA PHE A 17 3.49 -7.26 2.26
C PHE A 17 4.30 -8.28 3.05
N GLY A 18 3.71 -9.42 3.37
CA GLY A 18 4.37 -10.40 4.24
C GLY A 18 4.70 -9.80 5.61
N ALA A 19 3.80 -8.98 6.14
CA ALA A 19 4.04 -8.20 7.35
C ALA A 19 2.88 -8.38 8.34
N PRO A 20 2.94 -9.42 9.20
CA PRO A 20 1.83 -9.76 10.10
C PRO A 20 1.54 -8.72 11.18
N ALA A 21 2.42 -7.75 11.38
CA ALA A 21 2.21 -6.69 12.36
C ALA A 21 1.38 -5.51 11.83
N ILE A 22 1.00 -5.51 10.56
CA ILE A 22 0.13 -4.47 10.00
C ILE A 22 -1.26 -4.55 10.65
N LYS A 23 -1.80 -3.38 11.04
CA LYS A 23 -3.14 -3.25 11.56
C LYS A 23 -3.93 -2.25 10.73
N VAL A 24 -5.23 -2.49 10.58
CA VAL A 24 -6.14 -1.60 9.87
C VAL A 24 -7.29 -1.24 10.79
N GLY A 25 -7.51 0.04 11.02
CA GLY A 25 -8.58 0.55 11.85
C GLY A 25 -9.36 1.65 11.14
N LEU A 26 -10.54 1.96 11.67
CA LEU A 26 -11.36 3.02 11.12
C LEU A 26 -10.69 4.38 11.38
N ASP A 27 -10.77 5.27 10.38
CA ASP A 27 -10.31 6.65 10.56
C ASP A 27 -11.31 7.37 11.49
N PRO A 28 -10.86 7.93 12.62
CA PRO A 28 -11.77 8.61 13.54
C PRO A 28 -12.42 9.85 12.97
N LYS A 29 -11.92 10.38 11.86
CA LYS A 29 -12.45 11.59 11.23
C LYS A 29 -13.28 11.34 9.99
N ASN A 30 -13.29 10.10 9.47
CA ASN A 30 -13.96 9.79 8.21
C ASN A 30 -14.43 8.34 8.21
N GLU A 31 -15.76 8.14 8.19
CA GLU A 31 -16.37 6.81 8.21
C GLU A 31 -16.09 5.99 6.95
N ASP A 32 -15.72 6.67 5.85
CA ASP A 32 -15.44 6.01 4.57
C ASP A 32 -13.95 5.78 4.35
N ALA A 33 -13.15 5.92 5.41
CA ALA A 33 -11.72 5.70 5.34
C ALA A 33 -11.22 4.86 6.50
N ALA A 34 -10.16 4.15 6.25
CA ALA A 34 -9.41 3.41 7.27
C ALA A 34 -7.98 3.90 7.30
N VAL A 35 -7.25 3.51 8.32
CA VAL A 35 -5.83 3.83 8.48
C VAL A 35 -5.07 2.54 8.73
N ALA A 36 -4.00 2.33 7.95
CA ALA A 36 -3.09 1.22 8.16
C ALA A 36 -1.91 1.68 9.02
N THR A 37 -1.55 0.85 9.99
CA THR A 37 -0.43 1.13 10.90
C THR A 37 0.49 -0.09 10.99
N TYR A 38 1.75 0.16 11.35
CA TYR A 38 2.73 -0.89 11.65
C TYR A 38 3.35 -0.52 13.00
N GLY A 39 2.93 -1.21 14.05
CA GLY A 39 3.27 -0.79 15.41
C GLY A 39 2.72 0.60 15.68
N GLU A 40 3.56 1.52 16.11
CA GLU A 40 3.16 2.91 16.37
C GLU A 40 3.27 3.81 15.13
N ARG A 41 3.78 3.28 14.02
CA ARG A 41 3.94 4.06 12.78
C ARG A 41 2.66 4.02 11.96
N VAL A 42 2.19 5.20 11.56
CA VAL A 42 1.09 5.30 10.61
C VAL A 42 1.65 5.10 9.21
N LEU A 43 1.12 4.11 8.48
CA LEU A 43 1.52 3.86 7.10
C LEU A 43 0.80 4.80 6.15
N GLY A 44 -0.51 4.84 6.23
CA GLY A 44 -1.30 5.71 5.38
C GLY A 44 -2.78 5.36 5.36
N PRO A 45 -3.57 6.15 4.61
CA PRO A 45 -5.01 5.94 4.54
C PRO A 45 -5.40 4.87 3.53
N ILE A 46 -6.56 4.28 3.78
CA ILE A 46 -7.25 3.41 2.83
C ILE A 46 -8.60 4.05 2.56
N ILE A 47 -8.82 4.48 1.33
CA ILE A 47 -10.02 5.22 0.93
C ILE A 47 -10.94 4.30 0.13
N VAL A 48 -12.23 4.34 0.45
CA VAL A 48 -13.25 3.58 -0.28
C VAL A 48 -13.57 4.31 -1.59
N ASP A 49 -13.69 3.54 -2.67
CA ASP A 49 -14.13 4.02 -3.97
C ASP A 49 -15.31 3.14 -4.41
N ASP A 50 -16.49 3.74 -4.50
CA ASP A 50 -17.73 3.07 -4.91
C ASP A 50 -18.21 3.52 -6.27
N GLU A 51 -17.38 4.22 -7.03
CA GLU A 51 -17.77 4.67 -8.37
C GLU A 51 -18.09 3.49 -9.28
N ASP A 52 -19.01 3.69 -10.21
CA ASP A 52 -19.42 2.68 -11.21
C ASP A 52 -20.04 1.41 -10.63
N GLY A 53 -20.47 1.45 -9.38
CA GLY A 53 -21.12 0.31 -8.73
C GLY A 53 -20.18 -0.79 -8.26
N ASP A 54 -18.90 -0.69 -8.54
CA ASP A 54 -17.88 -1.63 -8.07
C ASP A 54 -17.14 -1.04 -6.88
N ARG A 55 -17.15 -1.77 -5.76
CA ARG A 55 -16.49 -1.32 -4.57
C ARG A 55 -15.00 -1.68 -4.62
N SER A 56 -14.16 -0.68 -4.43
CA SER A 56 -12.73 -0.87 -4.35
C SER A 56 -12.14 0.03 -3.27
N PHE A 57 -10.87 -0.20 -2.97
CA PHE A 57 -10.18 0.55 -1.93
C PHE A 57 -8.83 0.99 -2.47
N SER A 58 -8.39 2.17 -2.07
CA SER A 58 -7.08 2.70 -2.45
C SER A 58 -6.24 2.93 -1.20
N PHE A 59 -5.12 2.23 -1.11
CA PHE A 59 -4.14 2.43 -0.05
C PHE A 59 -3.02 3.30 -0.59
N ALA A 60 -2.68 4.34 0.15
CA ALA A 60 -1.58 5.24 -0.20
C ALA A 60 -0.62 5.37 0.98
N MET A 61 0.69 5.40 0.68
CA MET A 61 1.71 5.54 1.71
C MET A 61 2.84 6.45 1.21
N LYS A 62 3.18 7.45 2.01
CA LYS A 62 4.30 8.33 1.70
C LYS A 62 5.62 7.66 2.03
N ILE A 63 6.61 7.84 1.15
CA ILE A 63 7.94 7.28 1.31
C ILE A 63 8.96 8.42 1.21
N PRO A 64 9.57 8.83 2.34
CA PRO A 64 10.43 10.03 2.39
C PRO A 64 11.88 9.74 2.02
N VAL A 65 12.11 8.98 0.94
CA VAL A 65 13.46 8.66 0.48
C VAL A 65 13.55 8.73 -1.04
N GLU A 66 14.76 8.86 -1.55
CA GLU A 66 15.01 8.89 -2.98
C GLU A 66 15.03 7.48 -3.58
N ARG A 67 14.90 7.41 -4.90
CA ARG A 67 14.77 6.14 -5.64
C ARG A 67 15.81 5.08 -5.30
N PRO A 68 17.13 5.40 -5.21
CA PRO A 68 18.12 4.35 -4.95
C PRO A 68 17.95 3.61 -3.64
N VAL A 69 17.26 4.20 -2.66
CA VAL A 69 17.08 3.57 -1.36
C VAL A 69 15.66 3.06 -1.11
N LEU A 70 14.76 3.14 -2.11
CA LEU A 70 13.36 2.70 -1.96
C LEU A 70 13.25 1.24 -1.51
N GLN A 71 13.95 0.34 -2.18
CA GLN A 71 13.85 -1.09 -1.89
C GLN A 71 14.31 -1.41 -0.47
N GLU A 72 15.46 -0.87 -0.09
CA GLU A 72 16.00 -1.09 1.25
C GLU A 72 15.07 -0.52 2.32
N TYR A 73 14.54 0.67 2.07
CA TYR A 73 13.61 1.33 2.98
C TYR A 73 12.38 0.46 3.23
N LEU A 74 11.78 -0.06 2.15
CA LEU A 74 10.57 -0.88 2.25
C LEU A 74 10.83 -2.24 2.89
N ARG A 75 11.97 -2.86 2.56
CA ARG A 75 12.35 -4.14 3.17
C ARG A 75 12.53 -4.01 4.67
N ARG A 76 13.14 -2.93 5.12
CA ARG A 76 13.31 -2.68 6.55
C ARG A 76 12.01 -2.32 7.24
N MET A 77 11.19 -1.48 6.60
CA MET A 77 9.92 -1.06 7.18
C MET A 77 9.00 -2.25 7.43
N PHE A 78 8.86 -3.13 6.45
CA PHE A 78 7.98 -4.29 6.55
C PHE A 78 8.68 -5.56 7.03
N GLU A 79 9.98 -5.49 7.31
CA GLU A 79 10.78 -6.63 7.75
C GLU A 79 10.65 -7.82 6.79
N ASN A 80 10.70 -7.52 5.49
CA ASN A 80 10.51 -8.54 4.45
C ASN A 80 11.47 -8.31 3.28
N ASP A 81 12.45 -9.21 3.13
CA ASP A 81 13.46 -9.13 2.08
C ASP A 81 12.95 -9.61 0.71
N ASP A 82 11.73 -10.13 0.63
CA ASP A 82 11.12 -10.54 -0.63
C ASP A 82 10.52 -9.38 -1.41
N LEU A 83 10.49 -8.19 -0.82
CA LEU A 83 10.01 -6.99 -1.51
C LEU A 83 11.07 -6.51 -2.49
N THR A 84 10.67 -6.27 -3.73
CA THR A 84 11.56 -5.86 -4.81
C THR A 84 10.98 -4.65 -5.55
N VAL A 85 11.84 -3.64 -5.77
CA VAL A 85 11.49 -2.45 -6.54
C VAL A 85 11.98 -2.67 -7.97
N ILE A 86 11.07 -2.54 -8.93
CA ILE A 86 11.34 -2.82 -10.34
C ILE A 86 11.08 -1.58 -11.18
N ALA A 87 12.05 -1.24 -12.04
CA ALA A 87 11.88 -0.14 -12.97
C ALA A 87 10.76 -0.42 -13.97
N ARG A 88 10.01 0.60 -14.32
CA ARG A 88 8.94 0.50 -15.33
C ARG A 88 9.48 0.93 -16.69
N ALA A 89 9.17 0.14 -17.71
CA ALA A 89 9.55 0.50 -19.09
C ALA A 89 8.92 1.85 -19.49
N ARG A 90 9.74 2.74 -20.01
CA ARG A 90 9.32 4.07 -20.50
C ARG A 90 8.76 5.02 -19.43
N LYS A 91 8.90 4.68 -18.14
CA LYS A 91 8.47 5.53 -17.03
C LYS A 91 9.67 5.82 -16.14
N THR A 92 10.08 7.08 -16.08
CA THR A 92 11.23 7.50 -15.30
C THR A 92 10.86 8.01 -13.91
N ASP A 93 9.57 8.34 -13.72
CA ASP A 93 9.06 8.94 -12.50
C ASP A 93 8.36 7.95 -11.58
N SER A 94 8.32 6.67 -11.94
CA SER A 94 7.66 5.66 -11.14
C SER A 94 8.34 4.31 -11.27
N VAL A 95 8.11 3.47 -10.26
CA VAL A 95 8.59 2.09 -10.21
C VAL A 95 7.45 1.20 -9.72
N GLU A 96 7.63 -0.11 -9.84
CA GLU A 96 6.69 -1.09 -9.31
C GLU A 96 7.27 -1.74 -8.07
N LEU A 97 6.40 -2.11 -7.14
CA LEU A 97 6.75 -2.92 -5.98
C LEU A 97 6.16 -4.31 -6.16
N ASN A 98 7.01 -5.31 -6.06
CA ASN A 98 6.60 -6.72 -6.11
C ASN A 98 7.01 -7.43 -4.81
N ARG A 99 6.30 -8.51 -4.48
CA ARG A 99 6.75 -9.48 -3.50
C ARG A 99 6.93 -10.81 -4.23
N GLY A 100 8.16 -11.25 -4.38
CA GLY A 100 8.47 -12.37 -5.28
C GLY A 100 8.02 -12.01 -6.69
N ASP A 101 7.16 -12.83 -7.28
CA ASP A 101 6.62 -12.60 -8.62
C ASP A 101 5.29 -11.84 -8.61
N ASP A 102 4.76 -11.50 -7.43
CA ASP A 102 3.47 -10.86 -7.30
C ASP A 102 3.58 -9.34 -7.31
N PHE A 103 2.89 -8.69 -8.25
CA PHE A 103 2.79 -7.24 -8.27
C PHE A 103 1.94 -6.75 -7.09
N LEU A 104 2.44 -5.75 -6.37
CA LEU A 104 1.72 -5.17 -5.24
C LEU A 104 1.22 -3.76 -5.51
N ALA A 105 2.08 -2.87 -6.00
CA ALA A 105 1.78 -1.46 -6.02
C ALA A 105 2.67 -0.69 -6.99
N VAL A 106 2.27 0.55 -7.30
CA VAL A 106 3.08 1.50 -8.06
C VAL A 106 3.59 2.56 -7.08
N ILE A 107 4.84 2.93 -7.23
CA ILE A 107 5.48 3.96 -6.43
C ILE A 107 5.90 5.08 -7.36
N SER A 108 5.30 6.26 -7.19
CA SER A 108 5.53 7.40 -8.09
C SER A 108 6.19 8.56 -7.35
N ALA A 109 7.07 9.27 -8.04
CA ALA A 109 7.72 10.45 -7.49
C ALA A 109 6.69 11.56 -7.25
N ASP A 110 6.80 12.24 -6.11
CA ASP A 110 5.91 13.35 -5.76
C ASP A 110 6.28 14.64 -6.48
N ASP A 111 7.55 14.75 -6.90
CA ASP A 111 8.07 15.94 -7.55
C ASP A 111 9.11 15.56 -8.61
N PRO A 112 9.46 16.48 -9.54
CA PRO A 112 10.42 16.18 -10.60
C PRO A 112 11.83 15.83 -10.11
N LYS A 113 12.16 16.18 -8.86
CA LYS A 113 13.48 15.88 -8.29
C LYS A 113 13.56 14.50 -7.69
N GLY A 114 12.41 13.82 -7.50
CA GLY A 114 12.37 12.46 -6.97
C GLY A 114 12.92 12.33 -5.56
N LYS A 115 12.63 13.31 -4.71
CA LYS A 115 13.11 13.30 -3.32
C LYS A 115 12.20 12.52 -2.40
N THR A 116 10.91 12.48 -2.73
CA THR A 116 9.92 11.68 -2.00
C THR A 116 9.03 10.96 -2.99
N TYR A 117 8.41 9.88 -2.54
CA TYR A 117 7.56 9.04 -3.36
C TYR A 117 6.26 8.75 -2.65
N THR A 118 5.25 8.34 -3.41
CA THR A 118 3.99 7.83 -2.88
C THR A 118 3.73 6.45 -3.47
N LEU A 119 3.52 5.48 -2.59
CA LEU A 119 3.07 4.15 -2.97
C LEU A 119 1.55 4.17 -3.07
N GLN A 120 1.00 3.61 -4.15
CA GLN A 120 -0.43 3.46 -4.33
C GLN A 120 -0.76 2.03 -4.70
N MET A 121 -1.72 1.45 -3.97
CA MET A 121 -2.16 0.08 -4.16
C MET A 121 -3.68 0.07 -4.28
N ALA A 122 -4.17 -0.49 -5.39
CA ALA A 122 -5.60 -0.71 -5.58
C ALA A 122 -5.98 -2.07 -5.01
N ILE A 123 -7.04 -2.10 -4.21
CA ILE A 123 -7.55 -3.32 -3.60
C ILE A 123 -8.98 -3.49 -4.08
N LEU A 124 -9.24 -4.55 -4.84
CA LEU A 124 -10.56 -4.83 -5.37
C LEU A 124 -11.37 -5.68 -4.40
N ASP A 125 -12.68 -5.57 -4.49
CA ASP A 125 -13.56 -6.37 -3.64
C ASP A 125 -13.29 -7.87 -3.80
N ILE A 126 -13.03 -8.31 -5.02
CA ILE A 126 -12.69 -9.71 -5.30
C ILE A 126 -11.41 -10.16 -4.60
N ASP A 127 -10.46 -9.27 -4.42
CA ASP A 127 -9.22 -9.58 -3.69
C ASP A 127 -9.53 -9.95 -2.24
N LEU A 128 -10.52 -9.28 -1.65
CA LEU A 128 -10.92 -9.54 -0.27
C LEU A 128 -11.74 -10.83 -0.15
N GLU A 129 -12.48 -11.18 -1.20
CA GLU A 129 -13.27 -12.42 -1.20
C GLU A 129 -12.40 -13.67 -1.27
N GLU A 130 -11.19 -13.56 -1.82
CA GLU A 130 -10.28 -14.70 -1.98
C GLU A 130 -9.41 -14.98 -0.76
N LEU A 131 -9.57 -14.20 0.29
CA LEU A 131 -8.79 -14.40 1.53
C LEU A 131 -9.23 -15.65 2.31
#